data_deecb2e21a165dfa9ca236173a4ed6ce
#
_entry.id   deecb2e21a165dfa9ca236173a4ed6ce
#
_cell.length_a   1.000
_cell.length_b   1.000
_cell.length_c   1.000
_cell.angle_alpha   90.00
_cell.angle_beta   90.00
_cell.angle_gamma   90.00
#
_symmetry.space_group_name_H-M   'P 1'
#
loop_
_entity.id
_entity.type
_entity.pdbx_description
1 polymer ?
#
loop_
_entity_poly.entity_id
_entity_poly.type
_entity_poly.pdbx_seq_one_letter_code
_entity_poly.pdbx_strand_id
1 'polypeptide(L)' 'MYWENINVQFGNILRKTRETRGLTQEEFALLCDISRAYYGRIERGEHSVTLDLCKKISDALGISLAELFADLP' A
#
# COMPACT_ATOMS: atom_id res chain seq x y z
N MET A 1 -18.24 13.78 14.83
CA MET A 1 -17.55 13.77 13.54
C MET A 1 -16.80 12.47 13.34
N TYR A 2 -16.89 11.95 12.15
CA TYR A 2 -16.27 10.67 11.83
C TYR A 2 -15.24 10.83 10.71
N TRP A 3 -14.15 10.13 10.80
CA TRP A 3 -13.17 10.06 9.72
C TRP A 3 -12.53 8.68 9.69
N GLU A 4 -12.09 8.31 8.51
CA GLU A 4 -11.45 7.03 8.32
C GLU A 4 -10.07 7.01 8.97
N ASN A 5 -9.70 5.82 9.46
CA ASN A 5 -8.34 5.55 9.90
C ASN A 5 -7.39 5.69 8.71
N ILE A 6 -6.23 6.31 8.92
CA ILE A 6 -5.25 6.51 7.86
C ILE A 6 -4.76 5.19 7.26
N ASN A 7 -4.73 4.12 8.05
CA ASN A 7 -4.33 2.82 7.54
C ASN A 7 -5.34 2.30 6.51
N VAL A 8 -6.62 2.54 6.73
CA VAL A 8 -7.67 2.18 5.77
C VAL A 8 -7.52 3.01 4.50
N GLN A 9 -7.28 4.30 4.63
CA GLN A 9 -7.09 5.18 3.48
C GLN A 9 -5.88 4.77 2.65
N PHE A 10 -4.77 4.48 3.31
CA PHE A 10 -3.56 4.02 2.62
C PHE A 10 -3.75 2.66 1.96
N GLY A 11 -4.44 1.74 2.64
CA GLY A 11 -4.77 0.43 2.06
C GLY A 11 -5.59 0.56 0.79
N ASN A 12 -6.54 1.49 0.77
CA ASN A 12 -7.35 1.75 -0.43
C ASN A 12 -6.49 2.30 -1.57
N ILE A 13 -5.55 3.18 -1.27
CA ILE A 13 -4.62 3.71 -2.26
C ILE A 13 -3.79 2.59 -2.88
N LEU A 14 -3.26 1.72 -2.04
CA LEU A 14 -2.47 0.58 -2.50
C LEU A 14 -3.28 -0.34 -3.39
N ARG A 15 -4.51 -0.65 -2.99
CA ARG A 15 -5.37 -1.52 -3.78
C ARG A 15 -5.65 -0.91 -5.15
N LYS A 16 -6.00 0.36 -5.21
CA LYS A 16 -6.26 1.04 -6.49
C LYS A 16 -5.02 1.04 -7.38
N THR A 17 -3.87 1.33 -6.80
CA THR A 17 -2.61 1.34 -7.54
C THR A 17 -2.30 -0.04 -8.09
N ARG A 18 -2.46 -1.06 -7.25
CA ARG A 18 -2.24 -2.45 -7.64
C ARG A 18 -3.16 -2.86 -8.78
N GLU A 19 -4.45 -2.59 -8.63
CA GLU A 19 -5.45 -2.95 -9.64
C GLU A 19 -5.22 -2.21 -10.95
N THR A 20 -4.86 -0.94 -10.89
CA THR A 20 -4.53 -0.15 -12.08
C THR A 20 -3.36 -0.76 -12.85
N ARG A 21 -2.43 -1.38 -12.15
CA ARG A 21 -1.28 -2.05 -12.77
C ARG A 21 -1.56 -3.49 -13.16
N GLY A 22 -2.77 -3.99 -12.92
CA GLY A 22 -3.15 -5.35 -13.28
C GLY A 22 -2.47 -6.43 -12.45
N LEU A 23 -2.07 -6.10 -11.22
CA LEU A 23 -1.35 -7.03 -10.34
C LEU A 23 -2.29 -7.68 -9.34
N THR A 24 -2.04 -8.96 -9.04
CA THR A 24 -2.69 -9.64 -7.92
C THR A 24 -2.02 -9.22 -6.60
N GLN A 25 -2.69 -9.50 -5.48
CA GLN A 25 -2.08 -9.26 -4.17
C GLN A 25 -0.76 -10.04 -4.01
N GLU A 26 -0.74 -11.28 -4.49
CA GLU A 26 0.46 -12.12 -4.41
C GLU A 26 1.61 -11.52 -5.21
N GLU A 27 1.33 -11.07 -6.43
CA GLU A 27 2.35 -10.44 -7.28
C GLU A 27 2.91 -9.17 -6.65
N PHE A 28 2.03 -8.32 -6.13
CA PHE A 28 2.49 -7.09 -5.52
C PHE A 28 3.27 -7.32 -4.23
N ALA A 29 2.81 -8.27 -3.41
CA ALA A 29 3.54 -8.64 -2.19
C ALA A 29 4.95 -9.13 -2.53
N LEU A 30 5.08 -9.92 -3.59
CA LEU A 30 6.38 -10.40 -4.04
C LEU A 30 7.28 -9.24 -4.45
N LEU A 31 6.76 -8.27 -5.18
CA LEU A 31 7.52 -7.08 -5.57
C LEU A 31 8.01 -6.28 -4.37
N CYS A 32 7.23 -6.25 -3.29
CA CYS A 32 7.57 -5.53 -2.07
C CYS A 32 8.37 -6.36 -1.07
N ASP A 33 8.66 -7.61 -1.41
CA ASP A 33 9.40 -8.54 -0.54
C ASP A 33 8.71 -8.76 0.81
N ILE A 34 7.39 -8.95 0.78
CA ILE A 34 6.59 -9.26 1.96
C ILE A 34 5.65 -10.42 1.62
N SER A 35 5.09 -11.05 2.67
CA SER A 35 4.14 -12.13 2.46
C SER A 35 2.81 -11.60 1.93
N ARG A 36 2.10 -12.45 1.18
CA ARG A 36 0.77 -12.11 0.69
C ARG A 36 -0.19 -11.83 1.86
N ALA A 37 -0.11 -12.62 2.92
CA ALA A 37 -0.98 -12.45 4.08
C ALA A 37 -0.77 -11.08 4.73
N TYR A 38 0.49 -10.68 4.90
CA TYR A 38 0.82 -9.38 5.46
C TYR A 38 0.33 -8.25 4.55
N TYR A 39 0.59 -8.37 3.25
CA TYR A 39 0.12 -7.37 2.29
C TYR A 39 -1.41 -7.24 2.32
N GLY A 40 -2.13 -8.36 2.37
CA GLY A 40 -3.58 -8.34 2.45
C GLY A 40 -4.10 -7.57 3.66
N ARG A 41 -3.43 -7.72 4.81
CA ARG A 41 -3.80 -6.97 6.02
C ARG A 41 -3.57 -5.47 5.84
N ILE A 42 -2.50 -5.10 5.15
CA ILE A 42 -2.22 -3.69 4.87
C ILE A 42 -3.30 -3.11 3.98
N GLU A 43 -3.70 -3.81 2.93
CA GLU A 43 -4.76 -3.35 2.04
C GLU A 43 -6.09 -3.17 2.76
N ARG A 44 -6.37 -4.00 3.75
CA ARG A 44 -7.60 -3.89 4.55
C ARG A 44 -7.50 -2.87 5.68
N GLY A 45 -6.34 -2.23 5.84
CA GLY A 45 -6.15 -1.23 6.88
C GLY A 45 -5.98 -1.81 8.27
N GLU A 46 -5.61 -3.09 8.38
CA GLU A 46 -5.48 -3.80 9.65
C GLU A 46 -4.11 -3.61 10.31
N HIS A 47 -3.16 -3.01 9.59
CA HIS A 47 -1.80 -2.79 10.09
C HIS A 47 -1.31 -1.40 9.76
N SER A 48 -0.57 -0.82 10.70
CA SER A 48 0.22 0.36 10.42
C SER A 48 1.43 -0.03 9.58
N VAL A 49 1.81 0.87 8.69
CA VAL A 49 2.91 0.61 7.75
C VAL A 49 4.12 1.41 8.20
N THR A 50 5.27 0.76 8.31
CA THR A 50 6.51 1.45 8.66
C THR A 50 7.00 2.29 7.48
N LEU A 51 7.83 3.29 7.76
CA LEU A 51 8.46 4.08 6.69
C LEU A 51 9.34 3.20 5.81
N ASP A 52 10.03 2.23 6.40
CA ASP A 52 10.84 1.29 5.62
C ASP A 52 9.99 0.54 4.59
N LEU A 53 8.81 0.10 4.99
CA LEU A 53 7.93 -0.61 4.06
C LEU A 53 7.36 0.35 3.02
N CYS A 54 7.03 1.57 3.40
CA CYS A 54 6.59 2.58 2.43
C CYS A 54 7.66 2.81 1.38
N LYS A 55 8.93 2.85 1.77
CA LYS A 55 10.05 3.00 0.84
C LYS A 55 10.14 1.80 -0.10
N LYS A 56 10.02 0.58 0.42
CA LYS A 56 9.99 -0.61 -0.42
C LYS A 56 8.85 -0.58 -1.43
N ILE A 57 7.68 -0.15 -0.99
CA ILE A 57 6.51 -0.05 -1.87
C ILE A 57 6.75 0.98 -2.97
N SER A 58 7.24 2.17 -2.61
CA SER A 58 7.50 3.22 -3.59
C SER A 58 8.57 2.77 -4.61
N ASP A 59 9.61 2.09 -4.14
CA ASP A 59 10.66 1.57 -5.02
C ASP A 59 10.10 0.50 -5.96
N ALA A 60 9.26 -0.40 -5.45
CA ALA A 60 8.63 -1.44 -6.27
C ALA A 60 7.73 -0.83 -7.35
N LEU A 61 7.08 0.28 -7.05
CA LEU A 61 6.22 0.99 -8.00
C LEU A 61 6.98 1.94 -8.91
N GLY A 62 8.24 2.24 -8.59
CA GLY A 62 9.04 3.19 -9.36
C GLY A 62 8.58 4.63 -9.16
N ILE A 63 8.02 4.97 -8.01
CA ILE A 63 7.54 6.30 -7.70
C ILE A 63 8.21 6.82 -6.43
N SER A 64 8.09 8.12 -6.18
CA SER A 64 8.60 8.72 -4.95
C SER A 64 7.64 8.48 -3.79
N LEU A 65 8.12 8.66 -2.56
CA LEU A 65 7.25 8.63 -1.39
C LEU A 65 6.19 9.73 -1.47
N ALA A 66 6.55 10.90 -1.99
CA ALA A 66 5.59 11.98 -2.18
C ALA A 66 4.45 11.56 -3.10
N GLU A 67 4.77 10.88 -4.19
CA GLU A 67 3.76 10.36 -5.11
C GLU A 67 2.91 9.28 -4.45
N LEU A 68 3.54 8.40 -3.68
CA LEU A 68 2.82 7.34 -2.97
C LEU A 68 1.77 7.90 -2.02
N PHE A 69 2.08 9.00 -1.34
CA PHE A 69 1.21 9.62 -0.34
C PHE A 69 0.32 10.74 -0.90
N ALA A 70 0.43 11.04 -2.20
CA ALA A 70 -0.22 12.21 -2.79
C ALA A 70 -1.74 12.22 -2.59
N ASP A 71 -2.38 11.05 -2.57
CA ASP A 71 -3.83 10.96 -2.44
C ASP A 71 -4.30 10.82 -0.99
N LEU A 72 -3.39 10.84 -0.04
CA LEU A 72 -3.78 10.88 1.37
C LEU A 72 -4.24 12.29 1.73
N PRO A 73 -5.36 12.40 2.47
CA PRO A 73 -5.87 13.69 2.89
C PRO A 73 -4.97 14.37 3.93
#